data_742439a7f65b280cbf3ddf48f84aeb62
#
_entry.id   742439a7f65b280cbf3ddf48f84aeb62
#
_cell.length_a   1.000
_cell.length_b   1.000
_cell.length_c   1.000
_cell.angle_alpha   90.00
_cell.angle_beta   90.00
_cell.angle_gamma   90.00
#
_symmetry.space_group_name_H-M   'P 1'
#
loop_
_entity.id
_entity.type
_entity.pdbx_description
1 polymer ?
#
loop_
_entity_poly.entity_id
_entity_poly.type
_entity_poly.pdbx_seq_one_letter_code
_entity_poly.pdbx_strand_id
1 'polypeptide(L)'
;MIIRPVCRADLGAVMSLINREIAGGVNIFRLVPLDDIAAQRWWNLHGEGRYQAIIAEQSVADDGVQAANQFAGWAALTPHSAYEGYDRTAELSVWVEPAVRRSGCGRALVEALLASCPARNLRTVISRIEANNVPSLCLHEACGFEQVGLLRDVGEKFGQSLSVVFMQYHVPLAPPVRRAAPQFSAP
;
A
#
# COMPACT_ATOMS: atom_id res chain seq x y z
N MET A 1 -16.47 5.81 5.39
CA MET A 1 -15.17 5.12 5.39
C MET A 1 -14.17 5.98 6.16
N ILE A 2 -13.43 5.38 7.09
CA ILE A 2 -12.39 6.02 7.89
C ILE A 2 -11.05 5.39 7.49
N ILE A 3 -10.02 6.21 7.25
CA ILE A 3 -8.65 5.74 7.01
C ILE A 3 -7.79 6.23 8.17
N ARG A 4 -7.05 5.31 8.79
CA ARG A 4 -6.17 5.61 9.91
C ARG A 4 -4.90 4.76 9.90
N PRO A 5 -3.85 5.16 10.60
CA PRO A 5 -2.71 4.30 10.85
C PRO A 5 -3.12 2.96 11.46
N VAL A 6 -2.41 1.90 11.07
CA VAL A 6 -2.56 0.57 11.68
C VAL A 6 -2.18 0.62 13.16
N CYS A 7 -2.90 -0.08 14.00
CA CYS A 7 -2.52 -0.32 15.39
C CYS A 7 -2.38 -1.82 15.67
N ARG A 8 -1.85 -2.19 16.85
CA ARG A 8 -1.56 -3.58 17.19
C ARG A 8 -2.81 -4.48 17.14
N ALA A 9 -3.97 -3.92 17.48
CA ALA A 9 -5.23 -4.66 17.47
C ALA A 9 -5.67 -5.06 16.04
N ASP A 10 -5.22 -4.33 15.02
CA ASP A 10 -5.59 -4.60 13.61
C ASP A 10 -4.79 -5.76 13.01
N LEU A 11 -3.67 -6.16 13.65
CA LEU A 11 -2.74 -7.13 13.07
C LEU A 11 -3.41 -8.45 12.69
N GLY A 12 -4.34 -8.92 13.51
CA GLY A 12 -5.10 -10.14 13.23
C GLY A 12 -5.93 -10.05 11.95
N ALA A 13 -6.62 -8.94 11.72
CA ALA A 13 -7.42 -8.71 10.52
C ALA A 13 -6.54 -8.57 9.27
N VAL A 14 -5.42 -7.84 9.37
CA VAL A 14 -4.44 -7.70 8.29
C VAL A 14 -3.86 -9.05 7.89
N MET A 15 -3.38 -9.85 8.86
CA MET A 15 -2.80 -11.17 8.59
C MET A 15 -3.84 -12.14 8.03
N SER A 16 -5.07 -12.09 8.52
CA SER A 16 -6.17 -12.91 8.00
C SER A 16 -6.43 -12.62 6.52
N LEU A 17 -6.49 -11.34 6.13
CA LEU A 17 -6.67 -10.97 4.72
C LEU A 17 -5.50 -11.42 3.86
N ILE A 18 -4.25 -11.19 4.31
CA ILE A 18 -3.05 -11.64 3.58
C ILE A 18 -3.07 -13.16 3.40
N ASN A 19 -3.34 -13.92 4.46
CA ASN A 19 -3.30 -15.39 4.41
C ASN A 19 -4.42 -15.97 3.54
N ARG A 20 -5.60 -15.37 3.52
CA ARG A 20 -6.66 -15.76 2.57
C ARG A 20 -6.23 -15.54 1.11
N GLU A 21 -5.59 -14.41 0.81
CA GLU A 21 -5.09 -14.12 -0.55
C GLU A 21 -3.90 -15.03 -0.92
N ILE A 22 -3.05 -15.41 0.05
CA ILE A 22 -2.00 -16.41 -0.18
C ILE A 22 -2.61 -17.78 -0.52
N ALA A 23 -3.61 -18.21 0.24
CA ALA A 23 -4.21 -19.54 0.07
C ALA A 23 -5.15 -19.63 -1.14
N GLY A 24 -5.83 -18.55 -1.50
CA GLY A 24 -6.91 -18.57 -2.49
C GLY A 24 -6.61 -17.91 -3.84
N GLY A 25 -5.50 -17.19 -3.97
CA GLY A 25 -5.22 -16.40 -5.17
C GLY A 25 -3.78 -16.43 -5.63
N VAL A 26 -3.54 -15.88 -6.81
CA VAL A 26 -2.22 -15.77 -7.45
C VAL A 26 -1.58 -14.38 -7.29
N ASN A 27 -2.31 -13.41 -6.75
CA ASN A 27 -1.84 -12.03 -6.64
C ASN A 27 -0.73 -11.83 -5.59
N ILE A 28 -0.59 -12.76 -4.64
CA ILE A 28 0.55 -12.86 -3.72
C ILE A 28 1.35 -14.09 -4.11
N PHE A 29 2.63 -13.93 -4.44
CA PHE A 29 3.49 -15.03 -4.90
C PHE A 29 4.05 -15.89 -3.75
N ARG A 30 3.62 -15.65 -2.51
CA ARG A 30 3.93 -16.56 -1.41
C ARG A 30 3.13 -17.85 -1.54
N LEU A 31 3.77 -18.96 -1.22
CA LEU A 31 3.16 -20.30 -1.27
C LEU A 31 2.66 -20.75 0.12
N VAL A 32 3.24 -20.20 1.18
CA VAL A 32 2.96 -20.57 2.57
C VAL A 32 2.39 -19.35 3.32
N PRO A 33 1.28 -19.53 4.04
CA PRO A 33 0.73 -18.49 4.89
C PRO A 33 1.74 -17.92 5.89
N LEU A 34 1.49 -16.69 6.31
CA LEU A 34 2.30 -16.02 7.33
C LEU A 34 1.97 -16.60 8.71
N ASP A 35 3.00 -16.97 9.45
CA ASP A 35 2.96 -17.36 10.86
C ASP A 35 3.10 -16.13 11.79
N ASP A 36 3.08 -16.38 13.09
CA ASP A 36 3.21 -15.32 14.11
C ASP A 36 4.56 -14.59 14.04
N ILE A 37 5.62 -15.27 13.63
CA ILE A 37 6.95 -14.65 13.45
C ILE A 37 6.91 -13.69 12.28
N ALA A 38 6.31 -14.08 11.18
CA ALA A 38 6.13 -13.21 10.01
C ALA A 38 5.19 -12.04 10.31
N ALA A 39 4.12 -12.26 11.08
CA ALA A 39 3.22 -11.21 11.55
C ALA A 39 3.96 -10.19 12.44
N GLN A 40 4.84 -10.65 13.35
CA GLN A 40 5.65 -9.76 14.18
C GLN A 40 6.66 -8.96 13.33
N ARG A 41 7.29 -9.57 12.33
CA ARG A 41 8.18 -8.86 11.38
C ARG A 41 7.43 -7.81 10.58
N TRP A 42 6.23 -8.13 10.12
CA TRP A 42 5.35 -7.18 9.43
C TRP A 42 5.02 -6.00 10.33
N TRP A 43 4.64 -6.25 11.60
CA TRP A 43 4.38 -5.20 12.58
C TRP A 43 5.59 -4.31 12.83
N ASN A 44 6.77 -4.89 13.02
CA ASN A 44 8.01 -4.14 13.26
C ASN A 44 8.36 -3.19 12.09
N LEU A 45 7.98 -3.55 10.87
CA LEU A 45 8.18 -2.71 9.69
C LEU A 45 7.11 -1.63 9.55
N HIS A 46 5.86 -1.94 9.89
CA HIS A 46 4.70 -1.14 9.51
C HIS A 46 3.92 -0.52 10.67
N GLY A 47 4.15 -0.95 11.89
CA GLY A 47 3.42 -0.43 13.06
C GLY A 47 3.77 1.00 13.38
N GLU A 48 5.04 1.37 13.19
CA GLU A 48 5.57 2.71 13.50
C GLU A 48 6.65 3.10 12.49
N GLY A 49 6.88 4.40 12.35
CA GLY A 49 7.98 4.92 11.55
C GLY A 49 7.65 5.21 10.08
N ARG A 50 8.70 5.19 9.25
CA ARG A 50 8.66 5.68 7.86
C ARG A 50 7.74 4.89 6.94
N TYR A 51 7.62 3.60 7.16
CA TYR A 51 6.84 2.68 6.31
C TYR A 51 5.54 2.23 6.96
N GLN A 52 4.97 3.08 7.83
CA GLN A 52 3.72 2.78 8.53
C GLN A 52 2.60 2.40 7.55
N ALA A 53 1.90 1.32 7.88
CA ALA A 53 0.69 0.93 7.18
C ALA A 53 -0.52 1.73 7.64
N ILE A 54 -1.53 1.77 6.78
CA ILE A 54 -2.86 2.32 7.09
C ILE A 54 -3.93 1.27 6.85
N ILE A 55 -5.03 1.39 7.54
CA ILE A 55 -6.23 0.59 7.33
C ILE A 55 -7.41 1.47 6.94
N ALA A 56 -8.35 0.87 6.23
CA ALA A 56 -9.68 1.41 6.01
C ALA A 56 -10.70 0.67 6.87
N GLU A 57 -11.61 1.42 7.47
CA GLU A 57 -12.78 0.92 8.15
C GLU A 57 -14.04 1.44 7.49
N GLN A 58 -15.05 0.58 7.36
CA GLN A 58 -16.35 0.97 6.84
C GLN A 58 -17.40 0.81 7.95
N SER A 59 -18.24 1.83 8.11
CA SER A 59 -19.39 1.72 8.99
C SER A 59 -20.40 0.78 8.36
N VAL A 60 -20.76 -0.24 9.09
CA VAL A 60 -21.88 -1.14 8.74
C VAL A 60 -23.05 -0.74 9.64
N ALA A 61 -24.12 -0.26 9.01
CA ALA A 61 -25.37 -0.06 9.72
C ALA A 61 -25.97 -1.45 10.01
N ASP A 62 -26.09 -1.80 11.26
CA ASP A 62 -26.86 -2.96 11.70
C ASP A 62 -28.21 -2.44 12.22
N ASP A 63 -29.29 -3.14 11.88
CA ASP A 63 -30.67 -2.72 12.21
C ASP A 63 -30.84 -2.57 13.72
N GLY A 64 -30.61 -1.35 14.25
CA GLY A 64 -30.89 -0.95 15.61
C GLY A 64 -29.74 -1.03 16.62
N VAL A 65 -28.53 -1.38 16.23
CA VAL A 65 -27.31 -1.33 17.07
C VAL A 65 -26.36 -0.26 16.54
N GLN A 66 -25.62 0.40 17.45
CA GLN A 66 -24.61 1.41 17.09
C GLN A 66 -23.71 0.88 15.97
N ALA A 67 -23.62 1.63 14.86
CA ALA A 67 -22.84 1.26 13.70
C ALA A 67 -21.40 0.93 14.13
N ALA A 68 -21.00 -0.33 14.01
CA ALA A 68 -19.63 -0.75 14.28
C ALA A 68 -18.77 -0.54 13.01
N ASN A 69 -17.59 0.03 13.18
CA ASN A 69 -16.63 0.10 12.10
C ASN A 69 -16.01 -1.29 11.88
N GLN A 70 -16.12 -1.79 10.66
CA GLN A 70 -15.50 -3.06 10.26
C GLN A 70 -14.26 -2.80 9.41
N PHE A 71 -13.24 -3.64 9.58
CA PHE A 71 -12.05 -3.64 8.76
C PHE A 71 -12.43 -3.88 7.29
N ALA A 72 -12.03 -2.97 6.42
CA ALA A 72 -12.33 -2.97 4.99
C ALA A 72 -11.12 -3.29 4.11
N GLY A 73 -9.92 -3.08 4.63
CA GLY A 73 -8.68 -3.31 3.89
C GLY A 73 -7.51 -2.56 4.50
N TRP A 74 -6.35 -2.73 3.88
CA TRP A 74 -5.12 -2.06 4.30
C TRP A 74 -4.25 -1.70 3.10
N ALA A 75 -3.36 -0.73 3.30
CA ALA A 75 -2.27 -0.45 2.39
C ALA A 75 -0.99 -0.13 3.19
N ALA A 76 0.16 -0.46 2.60
CA ALA A 76 1.46 -0.23 3.22
C ALA A 76 2.51 0.15 2.19
N LEU A 77 3.51 0.89 2.66
CA LEU A 77 4.77 1.09 1.95
C LEU A 77 5.83 0.17 2.55
N THR A 78 6.73 -0.35 1.72
CA THR A 78 7.93 -1.08 2.14
C THR A 78 9.17 -0.49 1.49
N PRO A 79 10.38 -0.70 2.05
CA PRO A 79 11.61 -0.38 1.34
C PRO A 79 11.66 -1.11 -0.01
N HIS A 80 12.03 -0.40 -1.08
CA HIS A 80 12.22 -1.05 -2.38
C HIS A 80 13.48 -1.92 -2.41
N SER A 81 14.52 -1.52 -1.71
CA SER A 81 15.81 -2.20 -1.65
C SER A 81 16.49 -1.96 -0.31
N ALA A 82 17.47 -2.83 0.03
CA ALA A 82 18.32 -2.65 1.19
C ALA A 82 19.48 -1.66 0.95
N TYR A 83 19.70 -1.22 -0.29
CA TYR A 83 20.77 -0.29 -0.61
C TYR A 83 20.31 1.16 -0.41
N GLU A 84 21.13 1.98 0.24
CA GLU A 84 20.83 3.38 0.63
C GLU A 84 20.50 4.28 -0.56
N GLY A 85 21.03 3.98 -1.75
CA GLY A 85 20.71 4.70 -2.98
C GLY A 85 19.21 4.65 -3.35
N TYR A 86 18.46 3.69 -2.80
CA TYR A 86 17.01 3.56 -3.00
C TYR A 86 16.18 4.11 -1.83
N ASP A 87 16.77 4.81 -0.88
CA ASP A 87 16.06 5.32 0.31
C ASP A 87 14.84 6.19 -0.01
N ARG A 88 14.79 6.78 -1.20
CA ARG A 88 13.66 7.60 -1.65
C ARG A 88 12.65 6.84 -2.51
N THR A 89 12.81 5.52 -2.61
CA THR A 89 11.89 4.64 -3.34
C THR A 89 11.23 3.67 -2.38
N ALA A 90 9.93 3.54 -2.46
CA ALA A 90 9.16 2.57 -1.70
C ALA A 90 8.34 1.67 -2.64
N GLU A 91 8.00 0.47 -2.16
CA GLU A 91 6.99 -0.36 -2.80
C GLU A 91 5.65 -0.20 -2.06
N LEU A 92 4.55 -0.14 -2.83
CA LEU A 92 3.20 -0.04 -2.31
C LEU A 92 2.48 -1.38 -2.47
N SER A 93 1.82 -1.79 -1.40
CA SER A 93 0.85 -2.89 -1.40
C SER A 93 -0.50 -2.40 -0.91
N VAL A 94 -1.59 -2.85 -1.55
CA VAL A 94 -2.97 -2.54 -1.15
C VAL A 94 -3.84 -3.78 -1.27
N TRP A 95 -4.65 -4.03 -0.24
CA TRP A 95 -5.55 -5.18 -0.17
C TRP A 95 -6.88 -4.76 0.43
N VAL A 96 -7.96 -5.16 -0.23
CA VAL A 96 -9.33 -4.79 0.16
C VAL A 96 -10.15 -6.06 0.35
N GLU A 97 -10.92 -6.10 1.43
CA GLU A 97 -11.85 -7.20 1.70
C GLU A 97 -12.77 -7.43 0.51
N PRO A 98 -13.00 -8.68 0.07
CA PRO A 98 -13.81 -8.98 -1.10
C PRO A 98 -15.19 -8.32 -1.06
N ALA A 99 -15.84 -8.29 0.10
CA ALA A 99 -17.18 -7.75 0.28
C ALA A 99 -17.30 -6.23 0.00
N VAL A 100 -16.16 -5.50 0.11
CA VAL A 100 -16.13 -4.04 -0.08
C VAL A 100 -15.31 -3.61 -1.29
N ARG A 101 -14.92 -4.55 -2.15
CA ARG A 101 -14.28 -4.21 -3.43
C ARG A 101 -15.23 -3.38 -4.30
N ARG A 102 -14.67 -2.52 -5.15
CA ARG A 102 -15.41 -1.59 -6.04
C ARG A 102 -16.20 -0.48 -5.32
N SER A 103 -16.02 -0.31 -4.02
CA SER A 103 -16.61 0.79 -3.22
C SER A 103 -15.74 2.07 -3.17
N GLY A 104 -14.60 2.09 -3.88
CA GLY A 104 -13.61 3.18 -3.78
C GLY A 104 -12.59 2.99 -2.66
N CYS A 105 -12.71 1.95 -1.82
CA CYS A 105 -11.83 1.69 -0.67
C CYS A 105 -10.34 1.60 -1.08
N GLY A 106 -10.03 0.80 -2.10
CA GLY A 106 -8.66 0.64 -2.59
C GLY A 106 -8.06 1.96 -3.07
N ARG A 107 -8.83 2.77 -3.80
CA ARG A 107 -8.39 4.08 -4.27
C ARG A 107 -8.09 5.02 -3.11
N ALA A 108 -8.98 5.12 -2.14
CA ALA A 108 -8.79 5.98 -0.98
C ALA A 108 -7.56 5.57 -0.14
N LEU A 109 -7.29 4.27 0.01
CA LEU A 109 -6.09 3.76 0.66
C LEU A 109 -4.81 4.16 -0.11
N VAL A 110 -4.77 3.95 -1.42
CA VAL A 110 -3.61 4.31 -2.25
C VAL A 110 -3.37 5.82 -2.20
N GLU A 111 -4.41 6.64 -2.45
CA GLU A 111 -4.30 8.10 -2.43
C GLU A 111 -3.81 8.63 -1.06
N ALA A 112 -4.30 8.06 0.05
CA ALA A 112 -3.86 8.45 1.40
C ALA A 112 -2.36 8.15 1.63
N LEU A 113 -1.86 6.98 1.18
CA LEU A 113 -0.43 6.67 1.27
C LEU A 113 0.41 7.60 0.37
N LEU A 114 -0.01 7.83 -0.87
CA LEU A 114 0.70 8.70 -1.80
C LEU A 114 0.79 10.14 -1.26
N ALA A 115 -0.29 10.65 -0.66
CA ALA A 115 -0.30 11.95 -0.02
C ALA A 115 0.68 12.06 1.16
N SER A 116 1.00 10.94 1.82
CA SER A 116 1.98 10.90 2.93
C SER A 116 3.44 10.84 2.48
N CYS A 117 3.71 10.50 1.21
CA CYS A 117 5.06 10.27 0.69
C CYS A 117 6.00 11.48 0.78
N PRO A 118 5.58 12.74 0.51
CA PRO A 118 6.46 13.89 0.63
C PRO A 118 7.01 14.07 2.05
N ALA A 119 6.15 13.94 3.08
CA ALA A 119 6.55 14.05 4.48
C ALA A 119 7.52 12.94 4.90
N ARG A 120 7.53 11.82 4.19
CA ARG A 120 8.41 10.66 4.38
C ARG A 120 9.69 10.75 3.56
N ASN A 121 9.92 11.85 2.85
CA ASN A 121 11.04 12.06 1.94
C ASN A 121 11.13 11.00 0.81
N LEU A 122 9.99 10.46 0.39
CA LEU A 122 9.89 9.55 -0.75
C LEU A 122 9.72 10.35 -2.04
N ARG A 123 10.28 9.85 -3.15
CA ARG A 123 10.18 10.43 -4.50
C ARG A 123 9.56 9.51 -5.52
N THR A 124 9.65 8.21 -5.26
CA THR A 124 9.17 7.19 -6.19
C THR A 124 8.44 6.12 -5.40
N VAL A 125 7.29 5.71 -5.90
CA VAL A 125 6.55 4.55 -5.40
C VAL A 125 6.40 3.55 -6.53
N ILE A 126 6.72 2.30 -6.25
CA ILE A 126 6.62 1.18 -7.20
C ILE A 126 5.53 0.23 -6.72
N SER A 127 4.76 -0.32 -7.63
CA SER A 127 3.86 -1.44 -7.35
C SER A 127 4.17 -2.58 -8.30
N ARG A 128 4.21 -3.80 -7.76
CA ARG A 128 4.38 -5.05 -8.52
C ARG A 128 3.03 -5.76 -8.53
N ILE A 129 2.44 -5.90 -9.70
CA ILE A 129 1.07 -6.40 -9.87
C ILE A 129 1.12 -7.62 -10.79
N GLU A 130 0.42 -8.70 -10.41
CA GLU A 130 0.24 -9.85 -11.29
C GLU A 130 -0.45 -9.39 -12.58
N ALA A 131 0.06 -9.80 -13.74
CA ALA A 131 -0.27 -9.21 -15.03
C ALA A 131 -1.76 -9.35 -15.43
N ASN A 132 -2.45 -10.36 -14.90
CA ASN A 132 -3.89 -10.57 -15.15
C ASN A 132 -4.78 -9.92 -14.07
N ASN A 133 -4.21 -9.26 -13.07
CA ASN A 133 -4.97 -8.54 -12.05
C ASN A 133 -5.42 -7.18 -12.57
N VAL A 134 -6.28 -7.19 -13.62
CA VAL A 134 -6.80 -5.99 -14.27
C VAL A 134 -7.40 -4.98 -13.27
N PRO A 135 -8.17 -5.39 -12.25
CA PRO A 135 -8.70 -4.43 -11.27
C PRO A 135 -7.60 -3.65 -10.53
N SER A 136 -6.48 -4.30 -10.20
CA SER A 136 -5.36 -3.63 -9.55
C SER A 136 -4.61 -2.71 -10.51
N LEU A 137 -4.39 -3.12 -11.75
CA LEU A 137 -3.77 -2.30 -12.79
C LEU A 137 -4.58 -1.00 -12.99
N CYS A 138 -5.89 -1.11 -13.24
CA CYS A 138 -6.77 0.05 -13.40
C CYS A 138 -6.81 0.94 -12.14
N LEU A 139 -6.75 0.36 -10.93
CA LEU A 139 -6.67 1.11 -9.70
C LEU A 139 -5.43 1.99 -9.66
N HIS A 140 -4.27 1.40 -9.95
CA HIS A 140 -3.00 2.12 -9.90
C HIS A 140 -2.92 3.20 -11.00
N GLU A 141 -3.36 2.90 -12.23
CA GLU A 141 -3.47 3.90 -13.30
C GLU A 141 -4.35 5.08 -12.88
N ALA A 142 -5.52 4.82 -12.29
CA ALA A 142 -6.43 5.85 -11.80
C ALA A 142 -5.85 6.69 -10.64
N CYS A 143 -4.82 6.16 -9.94
CA CYS A 143 -4.04 6.88 -8.91
C CYS A 143 -2.78 7.55 -9.46
N GLY A 144 -2.57 7.54 -10.78
CA GLY A 144 -1.44 8.23 -11.44
C GLY A 144 -0.16 7.41 -11.55
N PHE A 145 -0.24 6.10 -11.38
CA PHE A 145 0.89 5.21 -11.71
C PHE A 145 0.97 4.99 -13.21
N GLU A 146 2.17 4.85 -13.72
CA GLU A 146 2.48 4.49 -15.11
C GLU A 146 3.10 3.10 -15.16
N GLN A 147 2.76 2.29 -16.16
CA GLN A 147 3.42 1.02 -16.40
C GLN A 147 4.83 1.26 -16.93
N VAL A 148 5.84 0.73 -16.25
CA VAL A 148 7.26 0.91 -16.60
C VAL A 148 7.95 -0.39 -17.02
N GLY A 149 7.32 -1.53 -16.81
CA GLY A 149 7.90 -2.81 -17.21
C GLY A 149 6.95 -3.98 -17.06
N LEU A 150 7.33 -5.08 -17.71
CA LEU A 150 6.67 -6.39 -17.63
C LEU A 150 7.74 -7.49 -17.56
N LEU A 151 7.71 -8.27 -16.49
CA LEU A 151 8.46 -9.50 -16.39
C LEU A 151 7.53 -10.67 -16.71
N ARG A 152 7.87 -11.44 -17.74
CA ARG A 152 7.08 -12.60 -18.14
C ARG A 152 7.56 -13.85 -17.40
N ASP A 153 6.60 -14.66 -16.94
CA ASP A 153 6.84 -16.00 -16.39
C ASP A 153 7.87 -16.04 -15.26
N VAL A 154 7.83 -15.03 -14.37
CA VAL A 154 8.80 -14.85 -13.28
C VAL A 154 8.38 -15.51 -11.97
N GLY A 155 7.18 -16.05 -11.91
CA GLY A 155 6.66 -16.76 -10.75
C GLY A 155 5.83 -17.96 -11.14
N GLU A 156 5.66 -18.88 -10.20
CA GLU A 156 4.77 -20.03 -10.37
C GLU A 156 3.93 -20.21 -9.11
N LYS A 157 2.63 -20.42 -9.27
CA LYS A 157 1.72 -20.74 -8.17
C LYS A 157 0.52 -21.54 -8.68
N PHE A 158 0.14 -22.59 -7.96
CA PHE A 158 -0.97 -23.48 -8.33
C PHE A 158 -0.83 -24.05 -9.73
N GLY A 159 0.41 -24.33 -10.19
CA GLY A 159 0.69 -24.84 -11.53
C GLY A 159 0.52 -23.80 -12.66
N GLN A 160 0.38 -22.53 -12.32
CA GLN A 160 0.27 -21.42 -13.28
C GLN A 160 1.55 -20.61 -13.31
N SER A 161 2.06 -20.34 -14.51
CA SER A 161 3.13 -19.37 -14.73
C SER A 161 2.57 -17.95 -14.59
N LEU A 162 3.25 -17.10 -13.86
CA LEU A 162 2.78 -15.77 -13.48
C LEU A 162 3.76 -14.69 -13.96
N SER A 163 3.20 -13.65 -14.57
CA SER A 163 3.94 -12.46 -15.02
C SER A 163 3.66 -11.28 -14.09
N VAL A 164 4.61 -10.35 -14.00
CA VAL A 164 4.51 -9.17 -13.13
C VAL A 164 4.64 -7.90 -13.94
N VAL A 165 3.66 -7.02 -13.81
CA VAL A 165 3.72 -5.64 -14.29
C VAL A 165 4.32 -4.78 -13.19
N PHE A 166 5.31 -3.96 -13.54
CA PHE A 166 5.84 -2.91 -12.70
C PHE A 166 5.15 -1.59 -13.05
N MET A 167 4.56 -0.98 -12.04
CA MET A 167 3.96 0.33 -12.14
C MET A 167 4.69 1.31 -11.22
N GLN A 168 4.88 2.54 -11.69
CA GLN A 168 5.65 3.57 -11.00
C GLN A 168 4.83 4.84 -10.86
N TYR A 169 4.93 5.46 -9.68
CA TYR A 169 4.40 6.78 -9.37
C TYR A 169 5.53 7.71 -8.97
N HIS A 170 5.61 8.88 -9.59
CA HIS A 170 6.50 9.95 -9.18
C HIS A 170 5.80 10.88 -8.19
N VAL A 171 6.34 10.92 -6.96
CA VAL A 171 5.83 11.82 -5.92
C VAL A 171 6.11 13.26 -6.32
N PRO A 172 5.10 14.13 -6.44
CA PRO A 172 5.31 15.53 -6.77
C PRO A 172 6.26 16.19 -5.75
N LEU A 173 7.27 16.90 -6.23
CA LEU A 173 8.13 17.68 -5.37
C LEU A 173 7.34 18.87 -4.86
N ALA A 174 7.34 19.08 -3.53
CA ALA A 174 6.89 20.36 -2.99
C ALA A 174 7.69 21.49 -3.66
N PRO A 175 7.03 22.58 -4.10
CA PRO A 175 7.77 23.71 -4.63
C PRO A 175 8.82 24.16 -3.61
N PRO A 176 10.03 24.58 -4.03
CA PRO A 176 11.05 25.02 -3.12
C PRO A 176 10.48 26.13 -2.24
N VAL A 177 10.57 25.94 -0.93
CA VAL A 177 10.20 27.03 0.01
C VAL A 177 11.06 28.23 -0.36
N ARG A 178 10.45 29.28 -0.90
CA ARG A 178 11.14 30.55 -1.13
C ARG A 178 11.60 31.04 0.24
N ARG A 179 12.89 30.87 0.56
CA ARG A 179 13.48 31.57 1.69
C ARG A 179 13.29 33.04 1.41
N ALA A 180 12.59 33.74 2.29
CA ALA A 180 12.53 35.19 2.26
C ALA A 180 13.97 35.73 2.18
N ALA A 181 14.24 36.56 1.21
CA ALA A 181 15.53 37.22 1.10
C ALA A 181 15.82 37.94 2.43
N PRO A 182 17.04 37.85 2.98
CA PRO A 182 17.39 38.62 4.17
C PRO A 182 17.15 40.10 3.89
N GLN A 183 16.31 40.72 4.67
CA GLN A 183 16.17 42.20 4.66
C GLN A 183 17.44 42.77 5.24
N PHE A 184 18.35 43.21 4.40
CA PHE A 184 19.46 44.06 4.82
C PHE A 184 18.87 45.43 5.11
N SER A 185 18.79 45.81 6.38
CA SER A 185 18.59 47.18 6.76
C SER A 185 19.87 47.96 6.42
N ALA A 186 19.81 48.91 5.56
CA ALA A 186 20.90 49.84 5.31
C ALA A 186 21.17 50.70 6.54
N PRO A 187 22.41 51.12 6.79
CA PRO A 187 22.81 51.92 7.92
C PRO A 187 22.19 53.33 7.90
#